data_5d4db395f922d9e06e929cbdd3e6a32f
#
_entry.id   5d4db395f922d9e06e929cbdd3e6a32f
#
_cell.length_a   1.000
_cell.length_b   1.000
_cell.length_c   1.000
_cell.angle_alpha   90.00
_cell.angle_beta   90.00
_cell.angle_gamma   90.00
#
_symmetry.space_group_name_H-M   'P 1'
#
loop_
_entity.id
_entity.type
_entity.pdbx_description
1 polymer ?
#
loop_
_entity_poly.entity_id
_entity_poly.type
_entity_poly.pdbx_seq_one_letter_code
_entity_poly.pdbx_strand_id
1 'polypeptide(L)'
;FNKTLPEINLKMQTGLIVDFRTREVLRNVLEEGAYPLLYSQHIKGGRVVWPQGKDGEVIKTERESYLQKNSDFLLVKRFTSKEERRLQCGIYLKQRYSQFEYISTQNKVNFIKCDSPCITYGLYVLLNSTLYDCYYRILNGSTQVNSTEINQMPIPERDVIEEMGRELMHKELSVVNCNKILSKWIS
;
A
#
# COMPACT_ATOMS: atom_id res chain seq x y z
N PHE A 1 9.65 -3.77 -19.35
CA PHE A 1 8.86 -2.62 -18.87
C PHE A 1 9.70 -1.36 -18.91
N ASN A 2 9.08 -0.24 -19.26
CA ASN A 2 9.80 1.00 -19.56
C ASN A 2 9.13 2.26 -18.95
N LYS A 3 8.15 2.08 -18.10
CA LYS A 3 7.51 3.17 -17.36
C LYS A 3 7.94 3.17 -15.90
N THR A 4 7.64 4.26 -15.22
CA THR A 4 7.73 4.40 -13.76
C THR A 4 6.38 4.83 -13.20
N LEU A 5 6.18 4.70 -11.88
CA LEU A 5 4.91 5.12 -11.25
C LEU A 5 4.55 6.57 -11.59
N PRO A 6 5.45 7.58 -11.47
CA PRO A 6 5.11 8.96 -11.82
C PRO A 6 4.70 9.16 -13.29
N GLU A 7 5.28 8.40 -14.22
CA GLU A 7 4.94 8.49 -15.65
C GLU A 7 3.54 8.02 -15.97
N ILE A 8 2.93 7.23 -15.09
CA ILE A 8 1.53 6.80 -15.21
C ILE A 8 0.60 7.48 -14.20
N ASN A 9 1.03 8.63 -13.67
CA ASN A 9 0.31 9.45 -12.69
C ASN A 9 0.01 8.75 -11.37
N LEU A 10 0.91 7.89 -10.93
CA LEU A 10 0.88 7.25 -9.61
C LEU A 10 2.17 7.58 -8.87
N LYS A 11 2.13 7.50 -7.55
CA LYS A 11 3.31 7.79 -6.73
C LYS A 11 3.22 7.05 -5.41
N MET A 12 4.30 6.40 -5.01
CA MET A 12 4.44 5.93 -3.64
C MET A 12 4.89 7.08 -2.74
N GLN A 13 4.23 7.20 -1.62
CA GLN A 13 4.54 8.19 -0.56
C GLN A 13 4.70 7.47 0.77
N THR A 14 5.45 8.09 1.68
CA THR A 14 5.54 7.61 3.05
C THR A 14 4.34 8.09 3.86
N GLY A 15 3.85 7.26 4.78
CA GLY A 15 2.74 7.59 5.66
C GLY A 15 2.95 8.90 6.42
N LEU A 16 1.84 9.62 6.65
CA LEU A 16 1.83 11.02 7.07
C LEU A 16 2.07 11.22 8.56
N ILE A 17 1.76 10.21 9.39
CA ILE A 17 1.69 10.36 10.84
C ILE A 17 2.90 9.72 11.52
N VAL A 18 3.60 10.53 12.29
CA VAL A 18 4.61 10.06 13.23
C VAL A 18 3.92 9.97 14.60
N ASP A 19 3.44 8.79 14.96
CA ASP A 19 2.53 8.57 16.09
C ASP A 19 3.04 9.10 17.42
N PHE A 20 4.31 8.90 17.76
CA PHE A 20 4.89 9.41 19.01
C PHE A 20 5.00 10.95 19.06
N ARG A 21 4.90 11.64 17.91
CA ARG A 21 4.94 13.11 17.81
C ARG A 21 3.55 13.76 17.75
N THR A 22 2.51 12.95 17.54
CA THR A 22 1.15 13.44 17.30
C THR A 22 0.12 12.79 18.22
N ARG A 23 0.54 12.40 19.43
CA ARG A 23 -0.31 11.66 20.39
C ARG A 23 -1.63 12.37 20.71
N GLU A 24 -1.64 13.68 20.67
CA GLU A 24 -2.82 14.51 20.99
C GLU A 24 -3.99 14.29 20.00
N VAL A 25 -3.73 13.84 18.79
CA VAL A 25 -4.77 13.57 17.78
C VAL A 25 -5.13 12.08 17.68
N LEU A 26 -4.41 11.20 18.37
CA LEU A 26 -4.66 9.76 18.35
C LEU A 26 -5.79 9.36 19.28
N ARG A 27 -6.57 8.37 18.88
CA ARG A 27 -7.67 7.79 19.65
C ARG A 27 -7.63 6.27 19.54
N ASN A 28 -8.20 5.58 20.52
CA ASN A 28 -8.30 4.12 20.54
C ASN A 28 -9.65 3.63 20.03
N VAL A 29 -10.65 4.50 20.07
CA VAL A 29 -12.03 4.17 19.68
C VAL A 29 -12.51 5.20 18.67
N LEU A 30 -13.25 4.74 17.69
CA LEU A 30 -13.87 5.62 16.69
C LEU A 30 -14.91 6.51 17.35
N GLU A 31 -14.84 7.80 17.05
CA GLU A 31 -15.79 8.82 17.49
C GLU A 31 -16.15 9.75 16.35
N GLU A 32 -17.13 10.63 16.54
CA GLU A 32 -17.53 11.59 15.51
C GLU A 32 -16.35 12.48 15.12
N GLY A 33 -16.17 12.68 13.80
CA GLY A 33 -15.06 13.45 13.25
C GLY A 33 -13.70 12.76 13.30
N ALA A 34 -13.68 11.47 13.59
CA ALA A 34 -12.47 10.67 13.59
C ALA A 34 -12.41 9.73 12.39
N TYR A 35 -11.20 9.29 12.06
CA TYR A 35 -10.90 8.52 10.85
C TYR A 35 -9.94 7.37 11.16
N PRO A 36 -9.90 6.32 10.31
CA PRO A 36 -8.90 5.26 10.44
C PRO A 36 -7.48 5.81 10.29
N LEU A 37 -6.60 5.37 11.19
CA LEU A 37 -5.15 5.50 11.04
C LEU A 37 -4.56 4.13 10.81
N LEU A 38 -3.98 3.93 9.63
CA LEU A 38 -3.47 2.64 9.19
C LEU A 38 -1.99 2.47 9.54
N TYR A 39 -1.69 1.35 10.18
CA TYR A 39 -0.34 0.92 10.55
C TYR A 39 0.05 -0.33 9.75
N SER A 40 1.33 -0.69 9.77
CA SER A 40 1.80 -1.93 9.15
C SER A 40 1.11 -3.18 9.71
N GLN A 41 0.71 -3.17 11.00
CA GLN A 41 -0.02 -4.24 11.64
C GLN A 41 -1.42 -4.50 11.04
N HIS A 42 -1.99 -3.52 10.35
CA HIS A 42 -3.27 -3.67 9.65
C HIS A 42 -3.14 -4.45 8.33
N ILE A 43 -1.93 -4.72 7.86
CA ILE A 43 -1.70 -5.54 6.67
C ILE A 43 -1.71 -7.01 7.07
N LYS A 44 -2.75 -7.74 6.67
CA LYS A 44 -2.99 -9.15 6.99
C LYS A 44 -3.33 -9.93 5.71
N GLY A 45 -2.49 -10.89 5.34
CA GLY A 45 -2.77 -11.75 4.19
C GLY A 45 -2.97 -10.99 2.88
N GLY A 46 -2.24 -9.91 2.66
CA GLY A 46 -2.34 -9.08 1.46
C GLY A 46 -3.47 -8.07 1.47
N ARG A 47 -4.22 -7.97 2.56
CA ARG A 47 -5.33 -7.01 2.71
C ARG A 47 -5.10 -6.10 3.90
N VAL A 48 -5.67 -4.91 3.84
CA VAL A 48 -5.78 -4.04 5.00
C VAL A 48 -7.02 -4.44 5.78
N VAL A 49 -6.83 -4.78 7.06
CA VAL A 49 -7.89 -5.13 8.00
C VAL A 49 -7.88 -4.11 9.13
N TRP A 50 -8.92 -3.28 9.20
CA TRP A 50 -9.10 -2.25 10.22
C TRP A 50 -10.58 -2.21 10.65
N PRO A 51 -10.91 -2.02 11.94
CA PRO A 51 -10.01 -1.90 13.10
C PRO A 51 -9.53 -3.28 13.60
N GLN A 52 -8.50 -3.27 14.45
CA GLN A 52 -7.98 -4.48 15.11
C GLN A 52 -7.85 -4.32 16.63
N GLY A 53 -8.35 -3.23 17.20
CA GLY A 53 -8.20 -2.94 18.62
C GLY A 53 -6.79 -2.47 19.00
N LYS A 54 -6.02 -2.00 18.02
CA LYS A 54 -4.69 -1.44 18.25
C LYS A 54 -4.81 -0.04 18.84
N ASP A 55 -4.04 0.24 19.90
CA ASP A 55 -3.97 1.59 20.46
C ASP A 55 -3.50 2.59 19.40
N GLY A 56 -4.21 3.72 19.32
CA GLY A 56 -3.88 4.80 18.39
C GLY A 56 -4.26 4.52 16.95
N GLU A 57 -5.12 3.55 16.65
CA GLU A 57 -5.54 3.24 15.28
C GLU A 57 -6.66 4.15 14.73
N VAL A 58 -6.98 5.20 15.46
CA VAL A 58 -7.95 6.22 15.08
C VAL A 58 -7.31 7.60 15.20
N ILE A 59 -7.56 8.47 14.24
CA ILE A 59 -7.08 9.86 14.26
C ILE A 59 -8.26 10.82 14.26
N LYS A 60 -8.22 11.81 15.16
CA LYS A 60 -9.18 12.89 15.19
C LYS A 60 -8.45 14.22 15.02
N THR A 61 -8.59 14.83 13.88
CA THR A 61 -7.91 16.08 13.53
C THR A 61 -8.66 16.82 12.43
N GLU A 62 -8.55 18.14 12.43
CA GLU A 62 -8.98 19.00 11.32
C GLU A 62 -7.80 19.39 10.41
N ARG A 63 -6.60 18.96 10.75
CA ARG A 63 -5.38 19.26 9.99
C ARG A 63 -5.32 18.44 8.72
N GLU A 64 -5.59 19.06 7.58
CA GLU A 64 -5.62 18.40 6.27
C GLU A 64 -4.30 17.68 5.91
N SER A 65 -3.15 18.23 6.35
CA SER A 65 -1.85 17.60 6.10
C SER A 65 -1.67 16.25 6.80
N TYR A 66 -2.52 15.92 7.76
CA TYR A 66 -2.51 14.62 8.46
C TYR A 66 -3.46 13.60 7.82
N LEU A 67 -4.24 14.01 6.84
CA LEU A 67 -5.32 13.20 6.27
C LEU A 67 -5.10 12.98 4.77
N GLN A 68 -5.62 11.85 4.30
CA GLN A 68 -5.73 11.52 2.90
C GLN A 68 -7.21 11.34 2.56
N LYS A 69 -7.66 11.92 1.44
CA LYS A 69 -9.01 11.66 0.96
C LYS A 69 -9.17 10.16 0.69
N ASN A 70 -10.25 9.57 1.18
CA ASN A 70 -10.49 8.14 1.02
C ASN A 70 -10.51 7.74 -0.47
N SER A 71 -9.80 6.69 -0.80
CA SER A 71 -9.66 6.15 -2.15
C SER A 71 -9.28 4.68 -2.04
N ASP A 72 -8.97 4.05 -3.16
CA ASP A 72 -8.26 2.78 -3.14
C ASP A 72 -6.77 3.04 -2.95
N PHE A 73 -6.13 2.25 -2.10
CA PHE A 73 -4.70 2.38 -1.80
C PHE A 73 -4.02 1.02 -1.82
N LEU A 74 -2.81 0.98 -2.32
CA LEU A 74 -1.89 -0.10 -2.01
C LEU A 74 -0.96 0.36 -0.89
N LEU A 75 -0.98 -0.35 0.23
CA LEU A 75 -0.04 -0.12 1.33
C LEU A 75 1.15 -1.07 1.19
N VAL A 76 2.33 -0.59 1.54
CA VAL A 76 3.56 -1.38 1.55
C VAL A 76 4.28 -1.12 2.86
N LYS A 77 4.63 -2.18 3.59
CA LYS A 77 5.41 -2.03 4.83
C LYS A 77 6.73 -1.33 4.54
N ARG A 78 7.08 -0.35 5.34
CA ARG A 78 8.33 0.38 5.19
C ARG A 78 9.51 -0.36 5.82
N PHE A 79 9.26 -1.14 6.87
CA PHE A 79 10.28 -1.92 7.57
C PHE A 79 9.88 -3.40 7.62
N THR A 80 10.85 -4.27 7.33
CA THR A 80 10.71 -5.72 7.42
C THR A 80 11.93 -6.30 8.10
N SER A 81 11.88 -7.55 8.57
CA SER A 81 13.06 -8.22 9.08
C SER A 81 13.99 -8.65 7.93
N LYS A 82 15.23 -8.97 8.26
CA LYS A 82 16.25 -9.35 7.27
C LYS A 82 15.87 -10.65 6.52
N GLU A 83 15.20 -11.56 7.19
CA GLU A 83 14.81 -12.87 6.69
C GLU A 83 13.53 -12.85 5.87
N GLU A 84 12.69 -11.83 6.07
CA GLU A 84 11.43 -11.68 5.35
C GLU A 84 11.61 -11.10 3.96
N ARG A 85 10.58 -11.27 3.12
CA ARG A 85 10.52 -10.53 1.86
C ARG A 85 10.46 -9.01 2.14
N ARG A 86 11.03 -8.21 1.25
CA ARG A 86 11.06 -6.74 1.41
C ARG A 86 9.71 -6.12 1.10
N LEU A 87 9.11 -6.52 -0.01
CA LEU A 87 7.85 -5.93 -0.46
C LEU A 87 6.68 -6.71 0.12
N GLN A 88 6.12 -6.20 1.22
CA GLN A 88 4.93 -6.75 1.88
C GLN A 88 3.79 -5.76 1.74
N CYS A 89 2.80 -6.12 0.92
CA CYS A 89 1.75 -5.23 0.46
C CYS A 89 0.39 -5.57 1.08
N GLY A 90 -0.47 -4.55 1.18
CA GLY A 90 -1.85 -4.70 1.60
C GLY A 90 -2.79 -3.88 0.73
N ILE A 91 -3.84 -4.51 0.24
CA ILE A 91 -4.88 -3.87 -0.57
C ILE A 91 -5.90 -3.21 0.36
N TYR A 92 -6.09 -1.90 0.19
CA TYR A 92 -7.15 -1.13 0.83
C TYR A 92 -8.15 -0.71 -0.24
N LEU A 93 -9.40 -1.11 -0.09
CA LEU A 93 -10.49 -0.74 -0.99
C LEU A 93 -11.43 0.25 -0.33
N LYS A 94 -11.61 1.42 -0.93
CA LYS A 94 -12.54 2.47 -0.48
C LYS A 94 -13.93 1.91 -0.20
N GLN A 95 -14.40 0.98 -1.02
CA GLN A 95 -15.73 0.39 -0.92
C GLN A 95 -16.00 -0.25 0.44
N ARG A 96 -14.97 -0.82 1.09
CA ARG A 96 -15.09 -1.45 2.42
C ARG A 96 -15.13 -0.44 3.57
N TYR A 97 -14.74 0.80 3.31
CA TYR A 97 -14.61 1.88 4.29
C TYR A 97 -15.31 3.15 3.79
N SER A 98 -16.41 2.98 3.04
CA SER A 98 -17.11 4.07 2.34
C SER A 98 -17.73 5.10 3.28
N GLN A 99 -17.94 4.77 4.56
CA GLN A 99 -18.41 5.69 5.58
C GLN A 99 -17.40 6.79 5.95
N PHE A 100 -16.13 6.62 5.59
CA PHE A 100 -15.09 7.60 5.90
C PHE A 100 -14.79 8.49 4.70
N GLU A 101 -14.78 9.80 4.93
CA GLU A 101 -14.32 10.76 3.92
C GLU A 101 -12.80 10.78 3.80
N TYR A 102 -12.12 10.56 4.92
CA TYR A 102 -10.67 10.57 5.03
C TYR A 102 -10.15 9.31 5.74
N ILE A 103 -8.89 9.01 5.48
CA ILE A 103 -8.07 8.09 6.25
C ILE A 103 -6.71 8.72 6.50
N SER A 104 -5.88 8.09 7.29
CA SER A 104 -4.46 8.45 7.41
C SER A 104 -3.59 7.20 7.49
N THR A 105 -2.30 7.39 7.32
CA THR A 105 -1.31 6.31 7.39
C THR A 105 -0.14 6.72 8.26
N GLN A 106 0.28 5.79 9.11
CA GLN A 106 1.43 5.98 9.99
C GLN A 106 2.73 5.84 9.17
N ASN A 107 3.80 6.50 9.60
CA ASN A 107 5.02 6.67 8.81
C ASN A 107 5.86 5.38 8.60
N LYS A 108 5.52 4.28 9.25
CA LYS A 108 6.13 2.96 8.99
C LYS A 108 5.42 2.19 7.87
N VAL A 109 4.50 2.85 7.19
CA VAL A 109 3.80 2.34 6.01
C VAL A 109 3.99 3.32 4.87
N ASN A 110 4.33 2.80 3.70
CA ASN A 110 4.25 3.54 2.44
C ASN A 110 2.88 3.27 1.80
N PHE A 111 2.40 4.20 0.98
CA PHE A 111 1.13 4.03 0.27
C PHE A 111 1.20 4.56 -1.16
N ILE A 112 0.45 3.93 -2.04
CA ILE A 112 0.17 4.41 -3.39
C ILE A 112 -1.33 4.67 -3.48
N LYS A 113 -1.72 5.92 -3.72
CA LYS A 113 -3.12 6.24 -4.00
C LYS A 113 -3.47 5.73 -5.39
N CYS A 114 -4.46 4.85 -5.46
CA CYS A 114 -4.97 4.29 -6.70
C CYS A 114 -6.34 4.91 -7.01
N ASP A 115 -6.73 4.92 -8.26
CA ASP A 115 -8.02 5.47 -8.69
C ASP A 115 -9.04 4.39 -9.05
N SER A 116 -8.64 3.12 -8.94
CA SER A 116 -9.53 1.98 -9.17
C SER A 116 -9.05 0.72 -8.46
N PRO A 117 -9.95 -0.23 -8.17
CA PRO A 117 -9.56 -1.54 -7.67
C PRO A 117 -8.61 -2.29 -8.63
N CYS A 118 -8.83 -2.19 -9.93
CA CYS A 118 -7.98 -2.86 -10.94
C CYS A 118 -6.52 -2.41 -10.82
N ILE A 119 -6.27 -1.11 -10.70
CA ILE A 119 -4.91 -0.59 -10.49
C ILE A 119 -4.33 -1.08 -9.17
N THR A 120 -5.12 -1.06 -8.10
CA THR A 120 -4.66 -1.51 -6.77
C THR A 120 -4.22 -2.98 -6.81
N TYR A 121 -5.04 -3.85 -7.37
CA TYR A 121 -4.71 -5.27 -7.53
C TYR A 121 -3.56 -5.50 -8.51
N GLY A 122 -3.48 -4.72 -9.59
CA GLY A 122 -2.38 -4.81 -10.55
C GLY A 122 -1.03 -4.43 -9.95
N LEU A 123 -0.99 -3.36 -9.17
CA LEU A 123 0.22 -2.99 -8.42
C LEU A 123 0.59 -4.05 -7.37
N TYR A 124 -0.42 -4.68 -6.76
CA TYR A 124 -0.19 -5.80 -5.87
C TYR A 124 0.48 -6.97 -6.60
N VAL A 125 0.03 -7.30 -7.82
CA VAL A 125 0.68 -8.35 -8.64
C VAL A 125 2.17 -8.05 -8.82
N LEU A 126 2.51 -6.82 -9.21
CA LEU A 126 3.89 -6.42 -9.41
C LEU A 126 4.70 -6.52 -8.12
N LEU A 127 4.32 -5.73 -7.11
CA LEU A 127 5.12 -5.57 -5.90
C LEU A 127 5.13 -6.82 -5.01
N ASN A 128 4.09 -7.66 -5.09
CA ASN A 128 4.04 -8.92 -4.34
C ASN A 128 4.66 -10.11 -5.10
N SER A 129 5.15 -9.90 -6.31
CA SER A 129 5.84 -10.95 -7.07
C SER A 129 7.26 -11.19 -6.54
N THR A 130 7.77 -12.37 -6.81
CA THR A 130 9.15 -12.72 -6.49
C THR A 130 10.14 -11.85 -7.27
N LEU A 131 9.83 -11.57 -8.53
CA LEU A 131 10.69 -10.76 -9.40
C LEU A 131 10.94 -9.37 -8.80
N TYR A 132 9.88 -8.68 -8.40
CA TYR A 132 10.00 -7.32 -7.86
C TYR A 132 10.65 -7.30 -6.48
N ASP A 133 10.38 -8.28 -5.65
CA ASP A 133 11.05 -8.42 -4.35
C ASP A 133 12.56 -8.60 -4.51
N CYS A 134 12.97 -9.49 -5.41
CA CYS A 134 14.38 -9.73 -5.72
C CYS A 134 15.03 -8.48 -6.33
N TYR A 135 14.35 -7.83 -7.26
CA TYR A 135 14.86 -6.61 -7.89
C TYR A 135 15.06 -5.48 -6.87
N TYR A 136 14.08 -5.30 -5.97
CA TYR A 136 14.20 -4.30 -4.92
C TYR A 136 15.39 -4.58 -3.99
N ARG A 137 15.64 -5.86 -3.65
CA ARG A 137 16.81 -6.25 -2.82
C ARG A 137 18.14 -5.93 -3.47
N ILE A 138 18.19 -5.95 -4.81
CA ILE A 138 19.39 -5.55 -5.56
C ILE A 138 19.58 -4.03 -5.50
N LEU A 139 18.49 -3.27 -5.62
CA LEU A 139 18.52 -1.81 -5.55
C LEU A 139 18.87 -1.30 -4.16
N ASN A 140 18.36 -1.96 -3.13
CA ASN A 140 18.52 -1.55 -1.73
C ASN A 140 18.80 -2.76 -0.83
N GLY A 141 20.01 -2.82 -0.32
CA GLY A 141 20.43 -3.90 0.59
C GLY A 141 19.94 -3.74 2.03
N SER A 142 19.26 -2.64 2.38
CA SER A 142 18.72 -2.43 3.73
C SER A 142 17.36 -3.13 3.91
N THR A 143 16.89 -3.16 5.15
CA THR A 143 15.54 -3.68 5.48
C THR A 143 14.43 -2.64 5.34
N GLN A 144 14.77 -1.41 4.95
CA GLN A 144 13.83 -0.32 4.75
C GLN A 144 13.40 -0.22 3.29
N VAL A 145 12.10 -0.09 3.06
CA VAL A 145 11.53 0.17 1.73
C VAL A 145 11.33 1.66 1.57
N ASN A 146 12.08 2.27 0.67
CA ASN A 146 12.04 3.71 0.39
C ASN A 146 11.15 4.00 -0.82
N SER A 147 10.28 4.99 -0.69
CA SER A 147 9.38 5.41 -1.76
C SER A 147 10.12 5.88 -3.02
N THR A 148 11.24 6.56 -2.87
CA THR A 148 12.05 7.06 -3.99
C THR A 148 12.48 5.93 -4.93
N GLU A 149 12.96 4.82 -4.38
CA GLU A 149 13.41 3.67 -5.17
C GLU A 149 12.25 2.98 -5.88
N ILE A 150 11.13 2.76 -5.18
CA ILE A 150 9.94 2.18 -5.79
C ILE A 150 9.42 3.06 -6.94
N ASN A 151 9.43 4.38 -6.77
CA ASN A 151 8.98 5.31 -7.80
C ASN A 151 9.87 5.30 -9.07
N GLN A 152 11.09 4.78 -8.96
CA GLN A 152 12.03 4.68 -10.08
C GLN A 152 12.08 3.28 -10.70
N MET A 153 11.43 2.29 -10.09
CA MET A 153 11.42 0.92 -10.63
C MET A 153 10.65 0.86 -11.95
N PRO A 154 11.14 0.08 -12.93
CA PRO A 154 10.42 -0.10 -14.18
C PRO A 154 9.14 -0.89 -13.97
N ILE A 155 8.05 -0.37 -14.50
CA ILE A 155 6.72 -0.97 -14.48
C ILE A 155 6.13 -0.98 -15.90
N PRO A 156 5.10 -1.80 -16.15
CA PRO A 156 4.42 -1.77 -17.44
C PRO A 156 3.53 -0.52 -17.61
N GLU A 157 2.96 -0.39 -18.80
CA GLU A 157 1.91 0.60 -19.08
C GLU A 157 0.69 0.38 -18.15
N ARG A 158 -0.05 1.45 -17.95
CA ARG A 158 -1.20 1.45 -17.04
C ARG A 158 -2.26 0.40 -17.39
N ASP A 159 -2.58 0.23 -18.66
CA ASP A 159 -3.56 -0.76 -19.13
C ASP A 159 -3.14 -2.20 -18.81
N VAL A 160 -1.85 -2.49 -18.90
CA VAL A 160 -1.30 -3.81 -18.51
C VAL A 160 -1.47 -4.04 -17.01
N ILE A 161 -1.21 -3.01 -16.20
CA ILE A 161 -1.42 -3.10 -14.74
C ILE A 161 -2.90 -3.35 -14.42
N GLU A 162 -3.80 -2.66 -15.09
CA GLU A 162 -5.24 -2.88 -14.93
C GLU A 162 -5.65 -4.31 -15.29
N GLU A 163 -5.11 -4.85 -16.38
CA GLU A 163 -5.40 -6.22 -16.81
C GLU A 163 -4.89 -7.26 -15.82
N MET A 164 -3.68 -7.10 -15.31
CA MET A 164 -3.14 -7.92 -14.22
C MET A 164 -4.06 -7.88 -12.99
N GLY A 165 -4.53 -6.68 -12.67
CA GLY A 165 -5.43 -6.48 -11.53
C GLY A 165 -6.77 -7.18 -11.71
N ARG A 166 -7.39 -7.07 -12.88
CA ARG A 166 -8.64 -7.78 -13.20
C ARG A 166 -8.50 -9.29 -13.03
N GLU A 167 -7.37 -9.83 -13.45
CA GLU A 167 -7.11 -11.26 -13.30
C GLU A 167 -6.95 -11.66 -11.82
N LEU A 168 -6.20 -10.88 -11.03
CA LEU A 168 -5.98 -11.20 -9.61
C LEU A 168 -7.24 -11.02 -8.75
N MET A 169 -8.14 -10.11 -9.10
CA MET A 169 -9.37 -9.84 -8.33
C MET A 169 -10.23 -11.08 -8.09
N HIS A 170 -10.11 -12.09 -8.94
CA HIS A 170 -10.88 -13.34 -8.87
C HIS A 170 -10.04 -14.52 -8.35
N LYS A 171 -8.88 -14.25 -7.80
CA LYS A 171 -7.93 -15.27 -7.32
C LYS A 171 -7.49 -14.98 -5.88
N GLU A 172 -6.88 -15.98 -5.25
CA GLU A 172 -6.25 -15.82 -3.96
C GLU A 172 -5.06 -14.85 -4.05
N LEU A 173 -4.91 -14.00 -3.05
CA LEU A 173 -3.77 -13.10 -2.91
C LEU A 173 -2.55 -13.91 -2.43
N SER A 174 -1.77 -14.40 -3.37
CA SER A 174 -0.59 -15.20 -3.11
C SER A 174 0.56 -14.82 -4.04
N VAL A 175 1.79 -15.05 -3.60
CA VAL A 175 2.98 -14.86 -4.43
C VAL A 175 2.90 -15.74 -5.68
N VAL A 176 2.40 -16.97 -5.54
CA VAL A 176 2.24 -17.91 -6.67
C VAL A 176 1.34 -17.33 -7.75
N ASN A 177 0.18 -16.80 -7.38
CA ASN A 177 -0.73 -16.19 -8.34
C ASN A 177 -0.15 -14.91 -8.96
N CYS A 178 0.51 -14.07 -8.16
CA CYS A 178 1.20 -12.90 -8.69
C CYS A 178 2.27 -13.27 -9.71
N ASN A 179 3.09 -14.27 -9.42
CA ASN A 179 4.12 -14.75 -10.34
C ASN A 179 3.53 -15.29 -11.64
N LYS A 180 2.45 -16.07 -11.56
CA LYS A 180 1.76 -16.62 -12.73
C LYS A 180 1.18 -15.52 -13.62
N ILE A 181 0.55 -14.53 -13.03
CA ILE A 181 -0.02 -13.39 -13.78
C ILE A 181 1.10 -12.60 -14.45
N LEU A 182 2.12 -12.22 -13.68
CA LEU A 182 3.24 -11.43 -14.19
C LEU A 182 3.99 -12.14 -15.32
N SER A 183 4.18 -13.45 -15.21
CA SER A 183 4.91 -14.24 -16.21
C SER A 183 4.34 -14.16 -17.62
N LYS A 184 3.07 -13.84 -17.77
CA LYS A 184 2.41 -13.68 -19.08
C LYS A 184 2.87 -12.41 -19.81
N TRP A 185 3.47 -11.47 -19.10
CA TRP A 185 3.86 -10.14 -19.61
C TRP A 185 5.37 -9.94 -19.70
N ILE A 186 6.14 -10.87 -19.18
CA ILE A 186 7.60 -10.88 -19.21
C ILE A 186 8.06 -12.13 -19.97
N SER A 187 8.30 -11.99 -21.25
CA SER A 187 8.85 -13.05 -22.10
C SER A 187 10.29 -12.73 -22.47
#